data_2d0a747d74a4fc70c14e4f876204834b
#
_entry.id   2d0a747d74a4fc70c14e4f876204834b
#
_cell.length_a   1.000
_cell.length_b   1.000
_cell.length_c   1.000
_cell.angle_alpha   90.00
_cell.angle_beta   90.00
_cell.angle_gamma   90.00
#
_symmetry.space_group_name_H-M   'P 1'
#
loop_
_entity.id
_entity.type
_entity.pdbx_description
1 polymer ?
#
loop_
_entity_poly.entity_id
_entity_poly.type
_entity_poly.pdbx_seq_one_letter_code
_entity_poly.pdbx_strand_id
1 'polypeptide(L)'
;IRRQRQMCIRDRAIMRRQDRMVTNIDEIKGILNSTRIIHLGMMDGDYPYVVPLHFGYEIVDDILYIYVHGYHEGKKFNLIKVNPHVFIEIDGNDEALVSGGDIPCKYSSVYSSVMGRGEATYLERVDEKDHGLQVLMKHQTGREFPFTDAMVNSVGVVQIKVVDYTAKRRRQLEQDIIMPPLTK
;
A
#
# COMPACT_ATOMS: atom_id res chain seq x y z
N ILE A 1 26.73 -17.57 -3.80
CA ILE A 1 25.56 -17.47 -4.72
C ILE A 1 24.36 -17.07 -3.88
N ARG A 2 24.01 -15.76 -3.86
CA ARG A 2 22.80 -15.25 -3.22
C ARG A 2 21.60 -15.79 -4.00
N ARG A 3 20.87 -16.74 -3.42
CA ARG A 3 19.53 -17.07 -3.87
C ARG A 3 18.66 -15.85 -3.63
N GLN A 4 18.39 -15.06 -4.68
CA GLN A 4 17.19 -14.25 -4.70
C GLN A 4 16.03 -15.21 -4.40
N ARG A 5 15.41 -15.08 -3.22
CA ARG A 5 14.15 -15.74 -2.93
C ARG A 5 13.15 -15.13 -3.91
N GLN A 6 12.88 -15.88 -4.95
CA GLN A 6 11.90 -15.53 -5.97
C GLN A 6 10.58 -15.24 -5.25
N MET A 7 10.14 -14.00 -5.32
CA MET A 7 8.74 -13.62 -5.13
C MET A 7 7.88 -14.70 -5.78
N CYS A 8 6.93 -15.29 -5.02
CA CYS A 8 6.18 -16.48 -5.41
C CYS A 8 5.72 -16.43 -6.87
N ILE A 9 6.26 -17.33 -7.68
CA ILE A 9 6.03 -17.44 -9.14
C ILE A 9 4.55 -17.70 -9.46
N ARG A 10 3.76 -18.19 -8.51
CA ARG A 10 2.34 -18.52 -8.70
C ARG A 10 1.47 -17.31 -9.09
N ASP A 11 1.71 -16.12 -8.56
CA ASP A 11 0.86 -14.96 -8.85
C ASP A 11 1.27 -14.17 -10.10
N ARG A 12 2.50 -14.37 -10.60
CA ARG A 12 2.92 -13.81 -11.90
C ARG A 12 2.11 -14.34 -13.08
N ALA A 13 1.63 -15.58 -12.98
CA ALA A 13 0.83 -16.22 -14.04
C ALA A 13 -0.61 -15.68 -14.14
N ILE A 14 -1.12 -15.04 -13.08
CA ILE A 14 -2.52 -14.57 -12.98
C ILE A 14 -2.68 -13.13 -13.53
N MET A 15 -1.60 -12.37 -13.65
CA MET A 15 -1.68 -11.00 -14.14
C MET A 15 -1.90 -10.97 -15.67
N ARG A 16 -3.11 -10.62 -16.11
CA ARG A 16 -3.47 -10.56 -17.53
C ARG A 16 -2.61 -9.57 -18.35
N ARG A 17 -2.23 -8.42 -17.76
CA ARG A 17 -1.43 -7.37 -18.43
C ARG A 17 -0.01 -7.40 -17.89
N GLN A 18 0.77 -8.39 -18.34
CA GLN A 18 2.18 -8.55 -17.96
C GLN A 18 3.07 -7.40 -18.45
N ASP A 19 2.68 -6.74 -19.54
CA ASP A 19 3.33 -5.54 -20.08
C ASP A 19 3.32 -4.34 -19.12
N ARG A 20 2.47 -4.38 -18.09
CA ARG A 20 2.34 -3.35 -17.05
C ARG A 20 2.92 -3.77 -15.71
N MET A 21 3.48 -4.96 -15.62
CA MET A 21 4.04 -5.47 -14.37
C MET A 21 5.33 -4.73 -14.01
N VAL A 22 5.41 -4.28 -12.76
CA VAL A 22 6.61 -3.68 -12.17
C VAL A 22 7.27 -4.71 -11.26
N THR A 23 8.53 -5.02 -11.51
CA THR A 23 9.33 -5.97 -10.73
C THR A 23 10.57 -5.34 -10.12
N ASN A 24 10.94 -4.16 -10.59
CA ASN A 24 12.08 -3.40 -10.07
C ASN A 24 11.69 -2.80 -8.71
N ILE A 25 12.48 -3.08 -7.68
CA ILE A 25 12.20 -2.64 -6.30
C ILE A 25 12.21 -1.11 -6.14
N ASP A 26 13.05 -0.41 -6.88
CA ASP A 26 13.12 1.06 -6.79
C ASP A 26 11.90 1.71 -7.45
N GLU A 27 11.36 1.12 -8.52
CA GLU A 27 10.09 1.54 -9.09
C GLU A 27 8.92 1.27 -8.13
N ILE A 28 8.92 0.13 -7.44
CA ILE A 28 7.91 -0.20 -6.42
C ILE A 28 7.97 0.80 -5.27
N LYS A 29 9.17 1.11 -4.76
CA LYS A 29 9.37 2.19 -3.78
C LYS A 29 8.87 3.54 -4.29
N GLY A 30 9.10 3.84 -5.57
CA GLY A 30 8.59 5.04 -6.22
C GLY A 30 7.05 5.13 -6.17
N ILE A 31 6.34 4.02 -6.40
CA ILE A 31 4.87 3.96 -6.26
C ILE A 31 4.47 4.18 -4.81
N LEU A 32 5.07 3.44 -3.87
CA LEU A 32 4.77 3.56 -2.45
C LEU A 32 5.01 4.99 -1.93
N ASN A 33 6.07 5.66 -2.38
CA ASN A 33 6.41 7.03 -1.98
C ASN A 33 5.55 8.10 -2.64
N SER A 34 4.80 7.77 -3.71
CA SER A 34 3.97 8.74 -4.42
C SER A 34 2.63 9.03 -3.73
N THR A 35 2.23 8.20 -2.77
CA THR A 35 0.94 8.31 -2.09
C THR A 35 1.07 8.21 -0.58
N ARG A 36 0.06 8.68 0.14
CA ARG A 36 -0.01 8.67 1.61
C ARG A 36 -1.09 7.74 2.15
N ILE A 37 -1.91 7.18 1.26
CA ILE A 37 -3.09 6.39 1.64
C ILE A 37 -2.93 4.95 1.18
N ILE A 38 -3.29 4.04 2.06
CA ILE A 38 -3.49 2.62 1.78
C ILE A 38 -4.96 2.28 2.01
N HIS A 39 -5.51 1.44 1.15
CA HIS A 39 -6.81 0.81 1.36
C HIS A 39 -6.58 -0.57 1.98
N LEU A 40 -6.97 -0.71 3.24
CA LEU A 40 -6.82 -1.95 3.99
C LEU A 40 -8.13 -2.74 3.99
N GLY A 41 -8.11 -3.89 3.33
CA GLY A 41 -9.23 -4.83 3.25
C GLY A 41 -9.14 -5.91 4.31
N MET A 42 -10.24 -6.13 5.03
CA MET A 42 -10.42 -7.14 6.08
C MET A 42 -11.75 -7.86 5.87
N MET A 43 -11.97 -8.99 6.52
CA MET A 43 -13.26 -9.67 6.51
C MET A 43 -14.10 -9.27 7.74
N ASP A 44 -15.34 -8.93 7.51
CA ASP A 44 -16.38 -8.63 8.52
C ASP A 44 -17.56 -9.58 8.32
N GLY A 45 -17.47 -10.77 8.90
CA GLY A 45 -18.37 -11.87 8.56
C GLY A 45 -18.20 -12.26 7.10
N ASP A 46 -19.28 -12.25 6.35
CA ASP A 46 -19.30 -12.61 4.92
C ASP A 46 -18.96 -11.42 4.00
N TYR A 47 -18.81 -10.22 4.54
CA TYR A 47 -18.56 -9.01 3.76
C TYR A 47 -17.10 -8.52 3.90
N PRO A 48 -16.49 -8.07 2.80
CA PRO A 48 -15.22 -7.34 2.90
C PRO A 48 -15.46 -5.97 3.53
N TYR A 49 -14.60 -5.61 4.48
CA TYR A 49 -14.55 -4.28 5.07
C TYR A 49 -13.25 -3.60 4.63
N VAL A 50 -13.37 -2.47 3.95
CA VAL A 50 -12.22 -1.71 3.43
C VAL A 50 -12.18 -0.34 4.07
N VAL A 51 -11.00 0.07 4.51
CA VAL A 51 -10.79 1.38 5.13
C VAL A 51 -9.55 2.08 4.58
N PRO A 52 -9.64 3.37 4.18
CA PRO A 52 -8.48 4.16 3.83
C PRO A 52 -7.74 4.60 5.10
N LEU A 53 -6.41 4.47 5.10
CA LEU A 53 -5.57 4.80 6.24
C LEU A 53 -4.29 5.50 5.76
N HIS A 54 -3.73 6.40 6.58
CA HIS A 54 -2.33 6.80 6.41
C HIS A 54 -1.43 5.62 6.76
N PHE A 55 -0.35 5.45 6.00
CA PHE A 55 0.59 4.36 6.21
C PHE A 55 2.04 4.83 6.17
N GLY A 56 2.92 4.00 6.69
CA GLY A 56 4.34 4.03 6.43
C GLY A 56 4.81 2.64 6.05
N TYR A 57 5.98 2.52 5.44
CA TYR A 57 6.53 1.22 5.08
C TYR A 57 8.03 1.17 5.25
N GLU A 58 8.54 -0.04 5.43
CA GLU A 58 9.95 -0.37 5.33
C GLU A 58 10.13 -1.72 4.63
N ILE A 59 11.32 -1.97 4.11
CA ILE A 59 11.69 -3.25 3.51
C ILE A 59 12.89 -3.76 4.27
N VAL A 60 12.70 -4.87 4.98
CA VAL A 60 13.73 -5.55 5.78
C VAL A 60 13.88 -6.98 5.26
N ASP A 61 15.10 -7.38 4.92
CA ASP A 61 15.40 -8.72 4.38
C ASP A 61 14.49 -9.12 3.20
N ASP A 62 14.26 -8.20 2.28
CA ASP A 62 13.38 -8.34 1.10
C ASP A 62 11.88 -8.53 1.45
N ILE A 63 11.48 -8.32 2.69
CA ILE A 63 10.09 -8.37 3.13
C ILE A 63 9.56 -6.94 3.27
N LEU A 64 8.41 -6.67 2.65
CA LEU A 64 7.69 -5.41 2.81
C LEU A 64 6.86 -5.45 4.09
N TYR A 65 7.13 -4.51 4.99
CA TYR A 65 6.33 -4.23 6.17
C TYR A 65 5.61 -2.90 6.01
N ILE A 66 4.34 -2.87 6.38
CA ILE A 66 3.50 -1.67 6.35
C ILE A 66 2.99 -1.39 7.76
N TYR A 67 2.99 -0.14 8.15
CA TYR A 67 2.49 0.33 9.44
C TYR A 67 1.33 1.28 9.24
N VAL A 68 0.25 1.00 9.97
CA VAL A 68 -0.93 1.87 10.03
C VAL A 68 -1.29 2.13 11.49
N HIS A 69 -1.96 3.25 11.75
CA HIS A 69 -2.37 3.59 13.10
C HIS A 69 -3.83 4.04 13.16
N GLY A 70 -4.32 4.22 14.37
CA GLY A 70 -5.63 4.79 14.64
C GLY A 70 -5.86 4.91 16.13
N TYR A 71 -7.07 5.33 16.51
CA TYR A 71 -7.47 5.28 17.91
C TYR A 71 -7.41 3.81 18.40
N HIS A 72 -6.96 3.58 19.63
CA HIS A 72 -6.66 2.23 20.17
C HIS A 72 -7.87 1.27 20.19
N GLU A 73 -9.08 1.77 19.99
CA GLU A 73 -10.31 1.00 19.84
C GLU A 73 -10.91 1.22 18.45
N GLY A 74 -11.70 0.24 17.99
CA GLY A 74 -12.45 0.37 16.75
C GLY A 74 -12.53 -0.91 15.93
N LYS A 75 -13.46 -0.91 14.98
CA LYS A 75 -13.82 -2.07 14.17
C LYS A 75 -12.64 -2.75 13.52
N LYS A 76 -11.74 -1.97 12.88
CA LYS A 76 -10.57 -2.54 12.19
C LYS A 76 -9.67 -3.37 13.10
N PHE A 77 -9.41 -2.90 14.32
CA PHE A 77 -8.57 -3.64 15.28
C PHE A 77 -9.23 -4.91 15.78
N ASN A 78 -10.56 -4.87 16.00
CA ASN A 78 -11.32 -6.06 16.38
C ASN A 78 -11.31 -7.10 15.26
N LEU A 79 -11.48 -6.69 14.01
CA LEU A 79 -11.41 -7.58 12.85
C LEU A 79 -10.03 -8.22 12.69
N ILE A 80 -8.95 -7.44 12.83
CA ILE A 80 -7.58 -7.94 12.76
C ILE A 80 -7.28 -8.94 13.89
N LYS A 81 -7.77 -8.70 15.10
CA LYS A 81 -7.61 -9.65 16.23
C LYS A 81 -8.32 -10.99 15.98
N VAL A 82 -9.44 -10.97 15.27
CA VAL A 82 -10.20 -12.19 14.92
C VAL A 82 -9.57 -12.90 13.71
N ASN A 83 -9.19 -12.14 12.69
CA ASN A 83 -8.58 -12.66 11.47
C ASN A 83 -7.45 -11.73 11.01
N PRO A 84 -6.18 -12.16 11.16
CA PRO A 84 -5.03 -11.35 10.79
C PRO A 84 -4.80 -11.24 9.28
N HIS A 85 -5.50 -12.03 8.46
CA HIS A 85 -5.33 -12.00 7.02
C HIS A 85 -5.99 -10.76 6.42
N VAL A 86 -5.18 -9.94 5.78
CA VAL A 86 -5.63 -8.68 5.18
C VAL A 86 -5.24 -8.61 3.70
N PHE A 87 -5.92 -7.76 2.97
CA PHE A 87 -5.55 -7.37 1.61
C PHE A 87 -5.18 -5.88 1.60
N ILE A 88 -4.07 -5.55 0.97
CA ILE A 88 -3.62 -4.17 0.80
C ILE A 88 -3.80 -3.72 -0.64
N GLU A 89 -4.17 -2.47 -0.80
CA GLU A 89 -4.21 -1.79 -2.08
C GLU A 89 -3.69 -0.38 -1.90
N ILE A 90 -2.78 0.05 -2.78
CA ILE A 90 -2.13 1.36 -2.76
C ILE A 90 -2.10 1.88 -4.18
N ASP A 91 -2.87 2.94 -4.46
CA ASP A 91 -2.81 3.67 -5.72
C ASP A 91 -1.66 4.68 -5.70
N GLY A 92 -0.87 4.70 -6.75
CA GLY A 92 0.10 5.77 -6.95
C GLY A 92 -0.60 7.09 -7.32
N ASN A 93 0.03 8.20 -6.99
CA ASN A 93 -0.52 9.54 -7.24
C ASN A 93 -0.14 10.08 -8.63
N ASP A 94 -0.03 9.20 -9.62
CA ASP A 94 0.34 9.51 -11.00
C ASP A 94 -0.81 9.26 -12.00
N GLU A 95 -2.06 9.19 -11.50
CA GLU A 95 -3.22 8.93 -12.34
C GLU A 95 -3.52 10.12 -13.27
N ALA A 96 -3.74 9.81 -14.55
CA ALA A 96 -4.23 10.76 -15.53
C ALA A 96 -5.06 10.06 -16.60
N LEU A 97 -6.18 10.65 -16.99
CA LEU A 97 -7.03 10.15 -18.07
C LEU A 97 -6.39 10.49 -19.42
N VAL A 98 -6.25 9.49 -20.27
CA VAL A 98 -5.73 9.63 -21.65
C VAL A 98 -6.90 9.70 -22.62
N SER A 99 -6.95 10.75 -23.44
CA SER A 99 -8.01 10.94 -24.43
C SER A 99 -7.98 9.87 -25.51
N GLY A 100 -9.17 9.36 -25.85
CA GLY A 100 -9.42 8.50 -27.02
C GLY A 100 -9.94 9.28 -28.23
N GLY A 101 -10.02 10.63 -28.15
CA GLY A 101 -10.69 11.46 -29.18
C GLY A 101 -12.18 11.10 -29.28
N ASP A 102 -12.65 10.95 -30.50
CA ASP A 102 -14.06 10.58 -30.77
C ASP A 102 -14.37 9.09 -30.58
N ILE A 103 -13.38 8.29 -30.15
CA ILE A 103 -13.54 6.84 -30.01
C ILE A 103 -13.51 6.45 -28.52
N PRO A 104 -14.69 6.22 -27.88
CA PRO A 104 -14.77 5.98 -26.45
C PRO A 104 -13.91 4.81 -25.95
N CYS A 105 -13.82 3.71 -26.70
CA CYS A 105 -13.04 2.53 -26.31
C CYS A 105 -11.51 2.73 -26.40
N LYS A 106 -11.02 3.87 -26.89
CA LYS A 106 -9.60 4.25 -26.91
C LYS A 106 -9.19 5.07 -25.69
N TYR A 107 -10.14 5.52 -24.86
CA TYR A 107 -9.79 6.16 -23.60
C TYR A 107 -9.03 5.19 -22.69
N SER A 108 -8.05 5.70 -21.98
CA SER A 108 -7.19 4.92 -21.10
C SER A 108 -6.74 5.79 -19.92
N SER A 109 -5.98 5.21 -18.98
CA SER A 109 -5.42 5.98 -17.86
C SER A 109 -3.93 5.69 -17.70
N VAL A 110 -3.17 6.71 -17.35
CA VAL A 110 -1.87 6.56 -16.66
C VAL A 110 -2.21 6.18 -15.23
N TYR A 111 -1.52 5.21 -14.67
CA TYR A 111 -1.73 4.78 -13.28
C TYR A 111 -0.58 3.93 -12.79
N SER A 112 -0.45 3.84 -11.49
CA SER A 112 0.37 2.83 -10.82
C SER A 112 -0.35 2.30 -9.57
N SER A 113 -0.09 1.06 -9.20
CA SER A 113 -0.65 0.47 -7.98
C SER A 113 0.20 -0.66 -7.43
N VAL A 114 0.09 -0.89 -6.12
CA VAL A 114 0.61 -2.05 -5.42
C VAL A 114 -0.54 -2.74 -4.70
N MET A 115 -0.73 -4.02 -4.94
CA MET A 115 -1.79 -4.82 -4.33
C MET A 115 -1.21 -6.12 -3.79
N GLY A 116 -1.65 -6.55 -2.62
CA GLY A 116 -1.09 -7.76 -2.03
C GLY A 116 -1.84 -8.30 -0.81
N ARG A 117 -1.43 -9.48 -0.39
CA ARG A 117 -1.91 -10.13 0.82
C ARG A 117 -0.92 -9.92 1.96
N GLY A 118 -1.43 -9.73 3.16
CA GLY A 118 -0.61 -9.54 4.34
C GLY A 118 -1.16 -10.21 5.58
N GLU A 119 -0.30 -10.34 6.56
CA GLU A 119 -0.63 -10.75 7.92
C GLU A 119 -0.46 -9.54 8.84
N ALA A 120 -1.57 -9.11 9.43
CA ALA A 120 -1.64 -7.93 10.29
C ALA A 120 -1.47 -8.32 11.76
N THR A 121 -0.59 -7.64 12.47
CA THR A 121 -0.37 -7.80 13.90
C THR A 121 -0.64 -6.49 14.62
N TYR A 122 -1.52 -6.50 15.59
CA TYR A 122 -1.70 -5.38 16.51
C TYR A 122 -0.52 -5.35 17.48
N LEU A 123 0.24 -4.24 17.49
CA LEU A 123 1.43 -4.10 18.32
C LEU A 123 1.04 -3.70 19.73
N GLU A 124 1.58 -4.40 20.72
CA GLU A 124 1.30 -4.15 22.14
C GLU A 124 2.47 -3.48 22.86
N ARG A 125 3.72 -3.81 22.46
CA ARG A 125 4.92 -3.28 23.09
C ARG A 125 5.17 -1.84 22.68
N VAL A 126 5.59 -1.00 23.63
CA VAL A 126 5.84 0.43 23.40
C VAL A 126 6.95 0.65 22.37
N ASP A 127 8.03 -0.11 22.42
CA ASP A 127 9.14 -0.01 21.48
C ASP A 127 8.76 -0.37 20.04
N GLU A 128 7.92 -1.42 19.84
CA GLU A 128 7.41 -1.80 18.52
C GLU A 128 6.43 -0.77 17.96
N LYS A 129 5.57 -0.22 18.81
CA LYS A 129 4.64 0.85 18.43
C LYS A 129 5.38 2.14 18.07
N ASP A 130 6.40 2.53 18.87
CA ASP A 130 7.24 3.69 18.56
C ASP A 130 7.92 3.52 17.21
N HIS A 131 8.55 2.37 16.95
CA HIS A 131 9.15 2.08 15.66
C HIS A 131 8.14 2.24 14.51
N GLY A 132 6.96 1.62 14.63
CA GLY A 132 5.92 1.72 13.61
C GLY A 132 5.45 3.15 13.36
N LEU A 133 5.31 3.96 14.42
CA LEU A 133 4.95 5.37 14.31
C LEU A 133 6.08 6.20 13.67
N GLN A 134 7.36 5.93 13.97
CA GLN A 134 8.50 6.57 13.31
C GLN A 134 8.51 6.29 11.81
N VAL A 135 8.35 5.02 11.40
CA VAL A 135 8.27 4.62 9.99
C VAL A 135 7.10 5.33 9.31
N LEU A 136 5.93 5.38 9.95
CA LEU A 136 4.75 6.06 9.42
C LEU A 136 5.00 7.56 9.26
N MET A 137 5.48 8.25 10.29
CA MET A 137 5.71 9.69 10.23
C MET A 137 6.81 10.07 9.25
N LYS A 138 7.87 9.27 9.14
CA LYS A 138 8.91 9.46 8.13
C LYS A 138 8.35 9.38 6.72
N HIS A 139 7.49 8.40 6.42
CA HIS A 139 6.81 8.28 5.14
C HIS A 139 5.85 9.46 4.87
N GLN A 140 5.06 9.86 5.87
CA GLN A 140 4.03 10.90 5.71
C GLN A 140 4.61 12.31 5.60
N THR A 141 5.75 12.59 6.26
CA THR A 141 6.27 13.95 6.45
C THR A 141 7.72 14.13 6.03
N GLY A 142 8.46 13.04 5.81
CA GLY A 142 9.92 13.04 5.62
C GLY A 142 10.73 13.32 6.89
N ARG A 143 10.09 13.41 8.07
CA ARG A 143 10.70 13.79 9.33
C ARG A 143 10.58 12.69 10.38
N GLU A 144 11.52 12.69 11.32
CA GLU A 144 11.49 11.89 12.55
C GLU A 144 11.00 12.75 13.71
N PHE A 145 10.32 12.14 14.68
CA PHE A 145 9.72 12.82 15.82
C PHE A 145 10.08 12.11 17.13
N PRO A 146 10.40 12.86 18.20
CA PRO A 146 10.53 12.25 19.52
C PRO A 146 9.15 11.92 20.07
N PHE A 147 8.79 10.64 20.10
CA PHE A 147 7.58 10.19 20.77
C PHE A 147 7.85 9.93 22.25
N THR A 148 6.92 10.34 23.11
CA THR A 148 6.89 9.91 24.51
C THR A 148 6.04 8.65 24.63
N ASP A 149 6.26 7.87 25.68
CA ASP A 149 5.44 6.67 25.95
C ASP A 149 3.94 7.00 26.03
N ALA A 150 3.58 8.17 26.54
CA ALA A 150 2.20 8.63 26.59
C ALA A 150 1.60 8.84 25.18
N MET A 151 2.37 9.42 24.25
CA MET A 151 1.94 9.58 22.85
C MET A 151 1.77 8.22 22.17
N VAL A 152 2.76 7.33 22.34
CA VAL A 152 2.73 5.97 21.77
C VAL A 152 1.53 5.17 22.29
N ASN A 153 1.25 5.28 23.59
CA ASN A 153 0.15 4.57 24.22
C ASN A 153 -1.25 5.14 23.91
N SER A 154 -1.33 6.37 23.41
CA SER A 154 -2.61 7.00 23.05
C SER A 154 -3.22 6.46 21.75
N VAL A 155 -2.48 5.67 20.97
CA VAL A 155 -2.91 5.13 19.69
C VAL A 155 -2.70 3.62 19.56
N GLY A 156 -3.50 2.98 18.74
CA GLY A 156 -3.29 1.61 18.27
C GLY A 156 -2.41 1.62 17.02
N VAL A 157 -1.43 0.74 16.96
CA VAL A 157 -0.53 0.55 15.81
C VAL A 157 -0.64 -0.88 15.32
N VAL A 158 -0.72 -1.05 14.00
CA VAL A 158 -0.73 -2.35 13.35
C VAL A 158 0.45 -2.42 12.40
N GLN A 159 1.22 -3.51 12.51
CA GLN A 159 2.21 -3.92 11.52
C GLN A 159 1.56 -4.92 10.57
N ILE A 160 1.77 -4.77 9.28
CA ILE A 160 1.33 -5.71 8.24
C ILE A 160 2.58 -6.27 7.57
N LYS A 161 2.84 -7.55 7.77
CA LYS A 161 3.85 -8.28 7.01
C LYS A 161 3.24 -8.70 5.68
N VAL A 162 3.71 -8.13 4.58
CA VAL A 162 3.19 -8.46 3.25
C VAL A 162 3.75 -9.82 2.81
N VAL A 163 2.86 -10.77 2.57
CA VAL A 163 3.19 -12.16 2.21
C VAL A 163 3.53 -12.26 0.73
N ASP A 164 2.71 -11.61 -0.09
CA ASP A 164 2.92 -11.47 -1.52
C ASP A 164 2.26 -10.19 -2.04
N TYR A 165 2.79 -9.66 -3.12
CA TYR A 165 2.20 -8.50 -3.78
C TYR A 165 2.52 -8.46 -5.27
N THR A 166 1.72 -7.68 -5.99
CA THR A 166 1.94 -7.33 -7.39
C THR A 166 1.96 -5.82 -7.52
N ALA A 167 2.84 -5.30 -8.37
CA ALA A 167 2.87 -3.89 -8.72
C ALA A 167 2.63 -3.72 -10.22
N LYS A 168 1.86 -2.69 -10.57
CA LYS A 168 1.50 -2.35 -11.95
C LYS A 168 1.74 -0.87 -12.21
N ARG A 169 2.12 -0.57 -13.45
CA ARG A 169 2.21 0.81 -13.94
C ARG A 169 1.89 0.88 -15.43
N ARG A 170 1.04 1.81 -15.82
CA ARG A 170 0.96 2.33 -17.17
C ARG A 170 1.56 3.74 -17.18
N ARG A 171 2.72 3.87 -17.79
CA ARG A 171 3.37 5.19 -17.98
C ARG A 171 2.65 5.96 -19.07
N GLN A 172 2.73 7.28 -18.98
CA GLN A 172 2.37 8.15 -20.09
C GLN A 172 3.32 7.90 -21.27
N LEU A 173 2.75 7.80 -22.46
CA LEU A 173 3.48 7.70 -23.72
C LEU A 173 3.52 9.07 -24.38
N GLU A 174 4.50 9.30 -25.27
CA GLU A 174 4.65 10.59 -25.98
C GLU A 174 3.39 10.98 -26.77
N GLN A 175 2.69 9.98 -27.36
CA GLN A 175 1.46 10.19 -28.11
C GLN A 175 0.20 10.35 -27.23
N ASP A 176 0.29 10.19 -25.91
CA ASP A 176 -0.87 10.29 -25.03
C ASP A 176 -1.29 11.77 -24.85
N ILE A 177 -2.53 12.05 -25.17
CA ILE A 177 -3.16 13.34 -24.87
C ILE A 177 -3.83 13.23 -23.53
N ILE A 178 -3.29 13.93 -22.52
CA ILE A 178 -3.84 13.92 -21.17
C ILE A 178 -5.06 14.85 -21.10
N MET A 179 -6.15 14.33 -20.54
CA MET A 179 -7.34 15.12 -20.25
C MET A 179 -7.09 16.00 -19.01
N PRO A 180 -7.64 17.23 -18.99
CA PRO A 180 -7.58 18.04 -17.78
C PRO A 180 -8.33 17.33 -16.63
N PRO A 181 -7.93 17.60 -15.36
CA PRO A 181 -8.65 17.07 -14.22
C PRO A 181 -10.10 17.57 -14.23
N LEU A 182 -11.01 16.79 -13.64
CA LEU A 182 -12.41 17.23 -13.49
C LEU A 182 -12.44 18.53 -12.68
N THR A 183 -12.95 19.57 -13.29
CA THR A 183 -13.25 20.83 -12.58
C THR A 183 -14.41 20.59 -11.61
N LYS A 184 -14.18 20.97 -10.35
CA LYS A 184 -15.24 20.94 -9.32
C LYS A 184 -16.28 22.00 -9.59
#